data_b726847498f50d16a96f30ecd30ecae4
#
_entry.id   b726847498f50d16a96f30ecd30ecae4
#
_cell.length_a   1.000
_cell.length_b   1.000
_cell.length_c   1.000
_cell.angle_alpha   90.00
_cell.angle_beta   90.00
_cell.angle_gamma   90.00
#
_symmetry.space_group_name_H-M   'P 1'
#
loop_
_entity.id
_entity.type
_entity.pdbx_description
1 polymer ?
#
loop_
_entity_poly.entity_id
_entity_poly.type
_entity_poly.pdbx_seq_one_letter_code
_entity_poly.pdbx_strand_id
1 'polypeptide(L)'
;MNIRPPQKVSDKFLKIQDDFLTNETLNKDLTSVEDIKEVKGKIALWKGDIATLKVDGIVNAANSKLLGCFIPLHNCIDNVIHSAAGVQLRDECNTIMQIQAKDEEVGKAKITGAYNLPSKHVIHTVGPAIPQGLKPAQSDCEKLSSCYKSCLEIATYNKLESIAFCCISTGVFNFPQKQAAEIALKTVEDYLNSNETTLKRVVFNVFTDVDYSIYKELIFGDNNG
;
A
#
# COMPACT_ATOMS: atom_id res chain seq x y z
N MET A 1 -4.81 8.30 -17.79
CA MET A 1 -4.76 9.15 -16.59
C MET A 1 -3.39 9.24 -15.94
N ASN A 2 -2.59 8.18 -15.92
CA ASN A 2 -1.31 8.20 -15.18
C ASN A 2 -0.28 9.24 -15.65
N ILE A 3 -0.23 9.59 -16.92
CA ILE A 3 0.70 10.60 -17.46
C ILE A 3 0.29 12.06 -17.22
N ARG A 4 -0.91 12.31 -16.67
CA ARG A 4 -1.39 13.65 -16.44
C ARG A 4 -0.78 14.24 -15.17
N PRO A 5 -0.10 15.42 -15.25
CA PRO A 5 0.39 16.09 -14.05
C PRO A 5 -0.74 16.62 -13.18
N PRO A 6 -0.50 16.94 -11.90
CA PRO A 6 -1.47 17.60 -11.05
C PRO A 6 -1.89 18.93 -11.69
N GLN A 7 -3.18 19.11 -11.90
CA GLN A 7 -3.74 20.36 -12.41
C GLN A 7 -5.24 20.41 -12.13
N LYS A 8 -5.74 21.60 -11.87
CA LYS A 8 -7.16 21.83 -11.62
C LYS A 8 -8.02 21.32 -12.76
N VAL A 9 -9.10 20.66 -12.44
CA VAL A 9 -10.12 20.16 -13.36
C VAL A 9 -11.48 20.78 -13.04
N SER A 10 -12.43 20.71 -13.99
CA SER A 10 -13.79 21.18 -13.75
C SER A 10 -14.58 20.14 -12.95
N ASP A 11 -15.60 20.60 -12.20
CA ASP A 11 -16.53 19.74 -11.48
C ASP A 11 -17.24 18.74 -12.43
N LYS A 12 -17.52 19.18 -13.66
CA LYS A 12 -18.09 18.31 -14.69
C LYS A 12 -17.14 17.14 -15.03
N PHE A 13 -15.84 17.40 -15.13
CA PHE A 13 -14.85 16.35 -15.37
C PHE A 13 -14.80 15.38 -14.19
N LEU A 14 -14.74 15.89 -12.95
CA LEU A 14 -14.72 15.07 -11.75
C LEU A 14 -15.95 14.16 -11.69
N LYS A 15 -17.14 14.70 -11.93
CA LYS A 15 -18.37 13.91 -11.94
C LYS A 15 -18.31 12.75 -12.96
N ILE A 16 -17.91 13.05 -14.19
CA ILE A 16 -17.81 12.01 -15.25
C ILE A 16 -16.76 10.94 -14.87
N GLN A 17 -15.60 11.36 -14.35
CA GLN A 17 -14.57 10.46 -13.89
C GLN A 17 -15.07 9.58 -12.75
N ASP A 18 -15.69 10.17 -11.74
CA ASP A 18 -16.14 9.46 -10.56
C ASP A 18 -17.27 8.47 -10.90
N ASP A 19 -18.22 8.87 -11.75
CA ASP A 19 -19.25 7.96 -12.27
C ASP A 19 -18.63 6.76 -13.02
N PHE A 20 -17.61 7.01 -13.84
CA PHE A 20 -16.90 5.97 -14.59
C PHE A 20 -16.10 5.04 -13.67
N LEU A 21 -15.24 5.60 -12.78
CA LEU A 21 -14.37 4.80 -11.91
C LEU A 21 -15.16 4.04 -10.84
N THR A 22 -16.23 4.63 -10.32
CA THR A 22 -17.14 3.93 -9.40
C THR A 22 -17.79 2.72 -10.08
N ASN A 23 -18.28 2.89 -11.32
CA ASN A 23 -18.85 1.78 -12.07
C ASN A 23 -17.81 0.70 -12.38
N GLU A 24 -16.59 1.07 -12.80
CA GLU A 24 -15.49 0.12 -13.00
C GLU A 24 -15.15 -0.65 -11.71
N THR A 25 -15.16 0.02 -10.57
CA THR A 25 -14.91 -0.61 -9.26
C THR A 25 -16.04 -1.57 -8.88
N LEU A 26 -17.31 -1.16 -9.06
CA LEU A 26 -18.48 -1.99 -8.73
C LEU A 26 -18.62 -3.22 -9.63
N ASN A 27 -18.07 -3.19 -10.84
CA ASN A 27 -18.05 -4.33 -11.77
C ASN A 27 -16.93 -5.35 -11.48
N LYS A 28 -16.06 -5.07 -10.50
CA LYS A 28 -15.02 -6.01 -10.04
C LYS A 28 -15.52 -6.84 -8.88
N ASP A 29 -14.93 -8.02 -8.70
CA ASP A 29 -15.14 -8.84 -7.51
C ASP A 29 -14.48 -8.16 -6.29
N LEU A 30 -15.27 -7.42 -5.53
CA LEU A 30 -14.80 -6.75 -4.33
C LEU A 30 -14.71 -7.74 -3.17
N THR A 31 -13.58 -7.70 -2.46
CA THR A 31 -13.37 -8.52 -1.25
C THR A 31 -13.47 -7.63 -0.02
N SER A 32 -14.30 -8.03 0.96
CA SER A 32 -14.32 -7.39 2.27
C SER A 32 -13.21 -7.97 3.15
N VAL A 33 -12.64 -7.16 4.03
CA VAL A 33 -11.59 -7.63 4.95
C VAL A 33 -12.08 -8.77 5.87
N GLU A 34 -13.38 -8.79 6.14
CA GLU A 34 -14.05 -9.85 6.92
C GLU A 34 -14.15 -11.18 6.17
N ASP A 35 -14.15 -11.16 4.84
CA ASP A 35 -14.27 -12.36 4.00
C ASP A 35 -12.94 -13.09 3.82
N ILE A 36 -11.82 -12.47 4.23
CA ILE A 36 -10.49 -13.08 4.15
C ILE A 36 -10.40 -14.24 5.14
N LYS A 37 -10.13 -15.45 4.62
CA LYS A 37 -10.12 -16.69 5.41
C LYS A 37 -8.78 -17.04 6.02
N GLU A 38 -7.68 -16.65 5.39
CA GLU A 38 -6.33 -16.94 5.87
C GLU A 38 -5.91 -15.92 6.94
N VAL A 39 -6.20 -16.24 8.20
CA VAL A 39 -6.04 -15.35 9.34
C VAL A 39 -5.34 -16.05 10.50
N LYS A 40 -4.37 -15.36 11.11
CA LYS A 40 -3.70 -15.73 12.37
C LYS A 40 -3.70 -14.52 13.31
N GLY A 41 -4.54 -14.56 14.32
CA GLY A 41 -4.73 -13.42 15.22
C GLY A 41 -5.29 -12.19 14.49
N LYS A 42 -4.55 -11.08 14.54
CA LYS A 42 -4.88 -9.85 13.81
C LYS A 42 -4.33 -9.82 12.38
N ILE A 43 -3.45 -10.74 12.01
CA ILE A 43 -2.77 -10.78 10.71
C ILE A 43 -3.57 -11.65 9.75
N ALA A 44 -3.74 -11.16 8.51
CA ALA A 44 -4.36 -11.89 7.43
C ALA A 44 -3.48 -11.90 6.19
N LEU A 45 -3.57 -12.95 5.39
CA LEU A 45 -2.97 -13.06 4.07
C LEU A 45 -4.04 -13.08 3.01
N TRP A 46 -3.91 -12.23 2.00
CA TRP A 46 -4.84 -12.20 0.89
C TRP A 46 -4.11 -11.98 -0.44
N LYS A 47 -4.44 -12.83 -1.42
CA LYS A 47 -3.91 -12.71 -2.78
C LYS A 47 -4.97 -12.10 -3.68
N GLY A 48 -4.68 -10.90 -4.22
CA GLY A 48 -5.61 -10.19 -5.10
C GLY A 48 -5.15 -8.77 -5.44
N ASP A 49 -5.99 -8.07 -6.20
CA ASP A 49 -5.77 -6.65 -6.54
C ASP A 49 -6.18 -5.78 -5.35
N ILE A 50 -5.21 -5.14 -4.70
CA ILE A 50 -5.45 -4.27 -3.52
C ILE A 50 -6.48 -3.17 -3.78
N ALA A 51 -6.64 -2.75 -5.05
CA ALA A 51 -7.63 -1.76 -5.45
C ALA A 51 -9.08 -2.29 -5.41
N THR A 52 -9.29 -3.57 -5.12
CA THR A 52 -10.62 -4.18 -4.94
C THR A 52 -10.93 -4.55 -3.49
N LEU A 53 -10.02 -4.25 -2.56
CA LEU A 53 -10.16 -4.61 -1.15
C LEU A 53 -10.91 -3.53 -0.36
N LYS A 54 -12.03 -3.91 0.26
CA LYS A 54 -12.76 -3.06 1.22
C LYS A 54 -12.08 -3.14 2.58
N VAL A 55 -11.32 -2.11 2.92
CA VAL A 55 -10.53 -1.98 4.14
C VAL A 55 -10.44 -0.50 4.52
N ASP A 56 -10.13 -0.16 5.76
CA ASP A 56 -10.03 1.26 6.13
C ASP A 56 -8.87 1.96 5.43
N GLY A 57 -7.72 1.32 5.31
CA GLY A 57 -6.57 1.89 4.61
C GLY A 57 -5.81 0.87 3.78
N ILE A 58 -5.45 1.22 2.56
CA ILE A 58 -4.49 0.48 1.74
C ILE A 58 -3.16 1.20 1.69
N VAL A 59 -2.05 0.45 1.68
CA VAL A 59 -0.70 1.02 1.58
C VAL A 59 -0.26 1.04 0.12
N ASN A 60 0.18 2.23 -0.31
CA ASN A 60 0.81 2.46 -1.61
C ASN A 60 2.33 2.54 -1.45
N ALA A 61 3.06 1.70 -2.17
CA ALA A 61 4.51 1.80 -2.32
C ALA A 61 4.83 2.87 -3.39
N ALA A 62 4.94 4.10 -2.94
CA ALA A 62 5.10 5.30 -3.76
C ALA A 62 6.58 5.62 -4.06
N ASN A 63 6.80 6.53 -4.98
CA ASN A 63 8.08 7.22 -5.15
C ASN A 63 8.16 8.47 -4.25
N SER A 64 9.35 9.07 -4.13
CA SER A 64 9.59 10.22 -3.24
C SER A 64 8.78 11.48 -3.57
N LYS A 65 8.23 11.59 -4.77
CA LYS A 65 7.37 12.72 -5.16
C LYS A 65 5.92 12.53 -4.71
N LEU A 66 5.49 11.31 -4.38
CA LEU A 66 4.12 10.89 -4.04
C LEU A 66 3.06 11.19 -5.13
N LEU A 67 3.48 11.58 -6.33
CA LEU A 67 2.56 12.01 -7.40
C LEU A 67 2.09 10.86 -8.30
N GLY A 68 2.32 9.61 -7.91
CA GLY A 68 2.03 8.45 -8.72
C GLY A 68 3.11 8.17 -9.78
N CYS A 69 2.90 7.13 -10.56
CA CYS A 69 3.80 6.73 -11.63
C CYS A 69 3.39 7.40 -12.95
N PHE A 70 4.33 8.12 -13.59
CA PHE A 70 4.11 8.79 -14.87
C PHE A 70 4.54 7.96 -16.09
N ILE A 71 5.07 6.75 -15.90
CA ILE A 71 5.43 5.87 -17.02
C ILE A 71 4.13 5.31 -17.63
N PRO A 72 3.87 5.56 -18.93
CA PRO A 72 2.65 5.09 -19.58
C PRO A 72 2.46 3.57 -19.43
N LEU A 73 1.27 3.15 -19.04
CA LEU A 73 0.88 1.73 -18.92
C LEU A 73 1.78 0.87 -18.00
N HIS A 74 2.54 1.50 -17.11
CA HIS A 74 3.42 0.78 -16.19
C HIS A 74 2.60 0.01 -15.13
N ASN A 75 2.82 -1.28 -15.03
CA ASN A 75 2.13 -2.19 -14.10
C ASN A 75 2.75 -2.16 -12.69
N CYS A 76 2.87 -0.98 -12.08
CA CYS A 76 3.26 -0.90 -10.68
C CYS A 76 2.06 -0.55 -9.80
N ILE A 77 2.16 -0.90 -8.52
CA ILE A 77 1.12 -0.65 -7.53
C ILE A 77 0.74 0.83 -7.44
N ASP A 78 1.71 1.72 -7.52
CA ASP A 78 1.53 3.17 -7.50
C ASP A 78 0.64 3.65 -8.66
N ASN A 79 0.85 3.10 -9.88
CA ASN A 79 0.00 3.41 -11.02
C ASN A 79 -1.40 2.82 -10.89
N VAL A 80 -1.53 1.58 -10.40
CA VAL A 80 -2.83 0.91 -10.19
C VAL A 80 -3.69 1.71 -9.22
N ILE A 81 -3.14 2.06 -8.06
CA ILE A 81 -3.86 2.82 -7.02
C ILE A 81 -4.27 4.20 -7.52
N HIS A 82 -3.32 4.98 -8.10
CA HIS A 82 -3.63 6.31 -8.61
C HIS A 82 -4.65 6.31 -9.76
N SER A 83 -4.60 5.29 -10.62
CA SER A 83 -5.55 5.17 -11.74
C SER A 83 -6.96 4.81 -11.27
N ALA A 84 -7.09 3.94 -10.27
CA ALA A 84 -8.37 3.53 -9.71
C ALA A 84 -8.98 4.62 -8.81
N ALA A 85 -8.16 5.35 -8.06
CA ALA A 85 -8.62 6.45 -7.22
C ALA A 85 -9.11 7.66 -8.01
N GLY A 86 -8.48 7.96 -9.14
CA GLY A 86 -8.76 9.17 -9.94
C GLY A 86 -7.77 10.32 -9.69
N VAL A 87 -7.97 11.44 -10.41
CA VAL A 87 -7.02 12.57 -10.38
C VAL A 87 -6.97 13.27 -9.02
N GLN A 88 -8.04 13.19 -8.23
CA GLN A 88 -8.12 13.80 -6.89
C GLN A 88 -7.03 13.30 -5.97
N LEU A 89 -6.71 12.00 -6.01
CA LEU A 89 -5.63 11.43 -5.20
C LEU A 89 -4.29 12.10 -5.49
N ARG A 90 -3.98 12.30 -6.77
CA ARG A 90 -2.74 12.98 -7.18
C ARG A 90 -2.73 14.45 -6.77
N ASP A 91 -3.87 15.13 -6.87
CA ASP A 91 -4.00 16.54 -6.49
C ASP A 91 -3.86 16.71 -4.98
N GLU A 92 -4.40 15.80 -4.16
CA GLU A 92 -4.20 15.81 -2.70
C GLU A 92 -2.74 15.55 -2.34
N CYS A 93 -2.11 14.52 -2.93
CA CYS A 93 -0.68 14.27 -2.77
C CYS A 93 0.16 15.48 -3.15
N ASN A 94 -0.15 16.14 -4.26
CA ASN A 94 0.55 17.35 -4.70
C ASN A 94 0.42 18.48 -3.67
N THR A 95 -0.74 18.67 -3.10
CA THR A 95 -0.97 19.67 -2.05
C THR A 95 -0.10 19.39 -0.81
N ILE A 96 -0.06 18.13 -0.37
CA ILE A 96 0.78 17.69 0.75
C ILE A 96 2.26 17.97 0.45
N MET A 97 2.72 17.61 -0.75
CA MET A 97 4.14 17.77 -1.13
C MET A 97 4.53 19.23 -1.34
N GLN A 98 3.62 20.07 -1.82
CA GLN A 98 3.87 21.52 -1.90
C GLN A 98 4.01 22.16 -0.51
N ILE A 99 3.18 21.75 0.46
CA ILE A 99 3.30 22.21 1.85
C ILE A 99 4.60 21.72 2.48
N GLN A 100 4.98 20.46 2.23
CA GLN A 100 6.23 19.89 2.72
C GLN A 100 7.47 20.53 2.10
N ALA A 101 7.39 21.00 0.87
CA ALA A 101 8.44 21.68 0.10
C ALA A 101 9.73 20.85 -0.11
N LYS A 102 9.68 19.54 0.08
CA LYS A 102 10.78 18.59 -0.17
C LYS A 102 10.23 17.22 -0.50
N ASP A 103 11.06 16.38 -1.12
CA ASP A 103 10.72 14.98 -1.39
C ASP A 103 10.41 14.21 -0.11
N GLU A 104 9.55 13.21 -0.22
CA GLU A 104 9.27 12.30 0.91
C GLU A 104 10.48 11.41 1.19
N GLU A 105 10.80 11.29 2.46
CA GLU A 105 11.91 10.48 2.92
C GLU A 105 11.55 8.99 2.93
N VAL A 106 12.56 8.15 2.61
CA VAL A 106 12.40 6.69 2.71
C VAL A 106 12.08 6.28 4.14
N GLY A 107 11.08 5.44 4.33
CA GLY A 107 10.64 4.97 5.64
C GLY A 107 9.56 5.83 6.30
N LYS A 108 9.17 6.94 5.69
CA LYS A 108 8.06 7.78 6.17
C LYS A 108 6.75 7.45 5.47
N ALA A 109 5.63 7.93 6.03
CA ALA A 109 4.30 7.72 5.46
C ALA A 109 3.45 9.00 5.49
N LYS A 110 2.49 9.08 4.56
CA LYS A 110 1.44 10.09 4.48
C LYS A 110 0.09 9.40 4.24
N ILE A 111 -0.98 10.00 4.71
CA ILE A 111 -2.34 9.50 4.50
C ILE A 111 -3.16 10.49 3.66
N THR A 112 -3.99 9.96 2.77
CA THR A 112 -4.92 10.69 1.92
C THR A 112 -6.29 10.03 1.93
N GLY A 113 -7.29 10.67 1.33
CA GLY A 113 -8.53 10.00 0.95
C GLY A 113 -8.29 8.96 -0.15
N ALA A 114 -9.19 7.99 -0.28
CA ALA A 114 -9.08 6.94 -1.31
C ALA A 114 -9.95 7.20 -2.56
N TYR A 115 -10.83 8.20 -2.50
CA TYR A 115 -11.70 8.65 -3.60
C TYR A 115 -12.55 7.52 -4.18
N ASN A 116 -12.29 7.07 -5.42
CA ASN A 116 -13.09 6.04 -6.10
C ASN A 116 -12.67 4.59 -5.77
N LEU A 117 -11.71 4.40 -4.88
CA LEU A 117 -11.34 3.08 -4.36
C LEU A 117 -12.37 2.57 -3.33
N PRO A 118 -12.52 1.26 -3.15
CA PRO A 118 -13.41 0.69 -2.13
C PRO A 118 -12.88 0.86 -0.70
N SER A 119 -11.60 1.16 -0.52
CA SER A 119 -10.99 1.54 0.76
C SER A 119 -11.32 2.98 1.13
N LYS A 120 -11.17 3.35 2.42
CA LYS A 120 -11.44 4.73 2.89
C LYS A 120 -10.23 5.65 2.71
N HIS A 121 -9.02 5.12 2.86
CA HIS A 121 -7.77 5.88 2.83
C HIS A 121 -6.69 5.16 2.01
N VAL A 122 -5.76 5.95 1.47
CA VAL A 122 -4.48 5.47 0.95
C VAL A 122 -3.36 5.99 1.84
N ILE A 123 -2.50 5.09 2.30
CA ILE A 123 -1.30 5.43 3.07
C ILE A 123 -0.10 5.24 2.15
N HIS A 124 0.57 6.34 1.82
CA HIS A 124 1.70 6.37 0.91
C HIS A 124 3.01 6.26 1.69
N THR A 125 3.87 5.34 1.32
CA THR A 125 5.22 5.21 1.90
C THR A 125 6.26 5.00 0.81
N VAL A 126 7.47 5.48 1.04
CA VAL A 126 8.60 5.34 0.10
C VAL A 126 9.54 4.28 0.64
N GLY A 127 9.61 3.15 -0.03
CA GLY A 127 10.51 2.07 0.35
C GLY A 127 11.95 2.27 -0.14
N PRO A 128 12.94 1.57 0.43
CA PRO A 128 14.31 1.57 -0.04
C PRO A 128 14.42 0.89 -1.42
N ALA A 129 15.24 1.48 -2.30
CA ALA A 129 15.57 0.90 -3.60
C ALA A 129 16.95 0.24 -3.53
N ILE A 130 17.04 -1.02 -3.95
CA ILE A 130 18.28 -1.78 -3.96
C ILE A 130 18.83 -1.78 -5.40
N PRO A 131 20.05 -1.31 -5.61
CA PRO A 131 20.64 -1.35 -6.94
C PRO A 131 20.71 -2.79 -7.45
N GLN A 132 20.48 -2.98 -8.74
CA GLN A 132 20.47 -4.30 -9.35
C GLN A 132 21.79 -5.05 -9.09
N GLY A 133 21.67 -6.30 -8.65
CA GLY A 133 22.82 -7.17 -8.35
C GLY A 133 23.46 -6.97 -6.97
N LEU A 134 23.00 -5.99 -6.19
CA LEU A 134 23.44 -5.81 -4.80
C LEU A 134 22.48 -6.46 -3.81
N LYS A 135 23.00 -6.72 -2.61
CA LYS A 135 22.19 -7.15 -1.46
C LYS A 135 21.82 -5.92 -0.62
N PRO A 136 20.64 -5.92 0.04
CA PRO A 136 20.29 -4.87 0.98
C PRO A 136 21.32 -4.75 2.10
N ALA A 137 21.73 -3.52 2.41
CA ALA A 137 22.50 -3.24 3.61
C ALA A 137 21.58 -3.25 4.86
N GLN A 138 22.17 -3.29 6.05
CA GLN A 138 21.41 -3.20 7.30
C GLN A 138 20.53 -1.93 7.36
N SER A 139 21.06 -0.80 6.89
CA SER A 139 20.31 0.45 6.80
C SER A 139 19.09 0.39 5.87
N ASP A 140 19.13 -0.44 4.82
CA ASP A 140 17.97 -0.62 3.93
C ASP A 140 16.91 -1.49 4.60
N CYS A 141 17.32 -2.51 5.37
CA CYS A 141 16.41 -3.31 6.19
C CYS A 141 15.70 -2.45 7.25
N GLU A 142 16.43 -1.55 7.91
CA GLU A 142 15.88 -0.61 8.89
C GLU A 142 14.90 0.38 8.25
N LYS A 143 15.20 0.89 7.05
CA LYS A 143 14.30 1.75 6.28
C LYS A 143 13.03 1.03 5.87
N LEU A 144 13.14 -0.25 5.43
CA LEU A 144 11.98 -1.05 5.10
C LEU A 144 11.08 -1.29 6.31
N SER A 145 11.66 -1.66 7.46
CA SER A 145 10.93 -1.77 8.73
C SER A 145 10.25 -0.44 9.09
N SER A 146 10.94 0.70 8.91
CA SER A 146 10.39 2.03 9.15
C SER A 146 9.16 2.33 8.28
N CYS A 147 9.09 1.84 7.03
CA CYS A 147 7.90 1.98 6.18
C CYS A 147 6.67 1.33 6.83
N TYR A 148 6.79 0.08 7.25
CA TYR A 148 5.69 -0.63 7.91
C TYR A 148 5.28 0.04 9.21
N LYS A 149 6.25 0.40 10.05
CA LYS A 149 6.00 1.07 11.32
C LYS A 149 5.29 2.42 11.12
N SER A 150 5.77 3.28 10.24
CA SER A 150 5.17 4.59 9.96
C SER A 150 3.73 4.46 9.42
N CYS A 151 3.45 3.44 8.60
CA CYS A 151 2.09 3.16 8.13
C CYS A 151 1.16 2.72 9.28
N LEU A 152 1.64 1.86 10.18
CA LEU A 152 0.87 1.41 11.35
C LEU A 152 0.61 2.55 12.33
N GLU A 153 1.61 3.40 12.58
CA GLU A 153 1.50 4.59 13.43
C GLU A 153 0.44 5.56 12.88
N ILE A 154 0.48 5.86 11.57
CA ILE A 154 -0.49 6.76 10.92
C ILE A 154 -1.89 6.17 10.91
N ALA A 155 -2.02 4.86 10.69
CA ALA A 155 -3.30 4.15 10.75
C ALA A 155 -3.90 4.20 12.17
N THR A 156 -3.10 3.94 13.20
CA THR A 156 -3.51 4.01 14.60
C THR A 156 -3.91 5.42 15.01
N TYR A 157 -3.11 6.43 14.63
CA TYR A 157 -3.41 7.84 14.89
C TYR A 157 -4.75 8.28 14.28
N ASN A 158 -5.06 7.79 13.07
CA ASN A 158 -6.32 8.05 12.38
C ASN A 158 -7.45 7.08 12.78
N LYS A 159 -7.24 6.25 13.80
CA LYS A 159 -8.23 5.31 14.35
C LYS A 159 -8.76 4.31 13.32
N LEU A 160 -7.93 3.91 12.37
CA LEU A 160 -8.29 2.85 11.44
C LEU A 160 -8.38 1.51 12.18
N GLU A 161 -9.33 0.68 11.79
CA GLU A 161 -9.49 -0.67 12.35
C GLU A 161 -8.86 -1.74 11.46
N SER A 162 -8.62 -1.42 10.19
CA SER A 162 -8.01 -2.34 9.22
C SER A 162 -7.06 -1.63 8.26
N ILE A 163 -5.95 -2.30 7.93
CA ILE A 163 -4.94 -1.83 6.97
C ILE A 163 -4.47 -2.99 6.10
N ALA A 164 -4.25 -2.73 4.80
CA ALA A 164 -3.67 -3.70 3.89
C ALA A 164 -2.34 -3.20 3.31
N PHE A 165 -1.30 -3.99 3.46
CA PHE A 165 0.03 -3.73 2.93
C PHE A 165 0.24 -4.45 1.61
N CYS A 166 0.74 -3.75 0.58
CA CYS A 166 1.38 -4.37 -0.56
C CYS A 166 2.81 -4.81 -0.21
N CYS A 167 3.45 -5.58 -1.11
CA CYS A 167 4.85 -6.00 -0.96
C CYS A 167 5.81 -4.82 -1.22
N ILE A 168 6.09 -4.01 -0.19
CA ILE A 168 6.89 -2.78 -0.30
C ILE A 168 8.30 -3.12 -0.78
N SER A 169 8.81 -2.38 -1.76
CA SER A 169 10.15 -2.46 -2.36
C SER A 169 10.47 -3.72 -3.17
N THR A 170 9.61 -4.74 -3.24
CA THR A 170 9.95 -6.02 -3.91
C THR A 170 9.79 -6.02 -5.42
N GLY A 171 9.13 -5.00 -5.99
CA GLY A 171 8.98 -4.83 -7.43
C GLY A 171 10.18 -4.10 -8.05
N VAL A 172 9.94 -2.90 -8.57
CA VAL A 172 10.93 -2.05 -9.26
C VAL A 172 12.16 -1.71 -8.38
N PHE A 173 11.99 -1.72 -7.05
CA PHE A 173 13.05 -1.40 -6.09
C PHE A 173 13.92 -2.60 -5.70
N ASN A 174 13.69 -3.78 -6.27
CA ASN A 174 14.54 -4.97 -6.23
C ASN A 174 14.91 -5.48 -4.82
N PHE A 175 14.16 -5.18 -3.78
CA PHE A 175 14.38 -5.79 -2.47
C PHE A 175 14.03 -7.28 -2.55
N PRO A 176 14.90 -8.22 -2.03
CA PRO A 176 14.63 -9.65 -2.08
C PRO A 176 13.31 -10.01 -1.36
N GLN A 177 12.40 -10.70 -2.05
CA GLN A 177 11.03 -10.96 -1.61
C GLN A 177 10.95 -11.63 -0.23
N LYS A 178 11.71 -12.71 -0.02
CA LYS A 178 11.69 -13.45 1.26
C LYS A 178 12.18 -12.57 2.41
N GLN A 179 13.31 -11.88 2.23
CA GLN A 179 13.85 -11.00 3.26
C GLN A 179 12.91 -9.81 3.55
N ALA A 180 12.27 -9.26 2.50
CA ALA A 180 11.28 -8.20 2.69
C ALA A 180 10.06 -8.68 3.48
N ALA A 181 9.56 -9.88 3.18
CA ALA A 181 8.43 -10.48 3.90
C ALA A 181 8.75 -10.78 5.37
N GLU A 182 9.96 -11.27 5.66
CA GLU A 182 10.44 -11.50 7.05
C GLU A 182 10.49 -10.19 7.84
N ILE A 183 11.02 -9.12 7.24
CA ILE A 183 11.07 -7.79 7.87
C ILE A 183 9.65 -7.25 8.09
N ALA A 184 8.79 -7.37 7.08
CA ALA A 184 7.41 -6.91 7.13
C ALA A 184 6.63 -7.60 8.25
N LEU A 185 6.63 -8.93 8.28
CA LEU A 185 5.92 -9.71 9.29
C LEU A 185 6.42 -9.41 10.69
N LYS A 186 7.76 -9.46 10.89
CA LYS A 186 8.36 -9.14 12.20
C LYS A 186 7.99 -7.73 12.67
N THR A 187 8.06 -6.72 11.80
CA THR A 187 7.74 -5.34 12.16
C THR A 187 6.27 -5.18 12.57
N VAL A 188 5.36 -5.81 11.84
CA VAL A 188 3.92 -5.79 12.13
C VAL A 188 3.63 -6.50 13.45
N GLU A 189 4.19 -7.69 13.68
CA GLU A 189 4.02 -8.44 14.93
C GLU A 189 4.57 -7.67 16.13
N ASP A 190 5.79 -7.15 16.04
CA ASP A 190 6.41 -6.34 17.09
C ASP A 190 5.55 -5.11 17.41
N TYR A 191 5.01 -4.43 16.39
CA TYR A 191 4.15 -3.27 16.59
C TYR A 191 2.83 -3.63 17.30
N LEU A 192 2.14 -4.67 16.83
CA LEU A 192 0.87 -5.12 17.39
C LEU A 192 0.98 -5.62 18.82
N ASN A 193 2.15 -6.16 19.19
CA ASN A 193 2.42 -6.66 20.54
C ASN A 193 2.88 -5.58 21.52
N SER A 194 3.50 -4.51 21.03
CA SER A 194 4.16 -3.49 21.87
C SER A 194 3.40 -2.17 21.97
N ASN A 195 2.33 -1.99 21.16
CA ASN A 195 1.60 -0.73 21.11
C ASN A 195 0.10 -0.93 21.30
N GLU A 196 -0.54 0.01 22.00
CA GLU A 196 -1.99 0.14 21.95
C GLU A 196 -2.40 0.65 20.55
N THR A 197 -3.30 -0.06 19.91
CA THR A 197 -3.74 0.26 18.54
C THR A 197 -5.21 -0.09 18.33
N THR A 198 -5.87 0.71 17.52
CA THR A 198 -7.24 0.46 17.05
C THR A 198 -7.32 -0.65 16.01
N LEU A 199 -6.18 -1.08 15.44
CA LEU A 199 -6.13 -2.08 14.40
C LEU A 199 -6.63 -3.45 14.89
N LYS A 200 -7.68 -3.93 14.24
CA LYS A 200 -8.29 -5.26 14.42
C LYS A 200 -7.78 -6.24 13.35
N ARG A 201 -7.40 -5.72 12.17
CA ARG A 201 -6.93 -6.51 11.03
C ARG A 201 -5.79 -5.83 10.29
N VAL A 202 -4.69 -6.53 10.10
CA VAL A 202 -3.57 -6.15 9.22
C VAL A 202 -3.44 -7.21 8.13
N VAL A 203 -3.67 -6.81 6.88
CA VAL A 203 -3.65 -7.70 5.72
C VAL A 203 -2.31 -7.56 5.00
N PHE A 204 -1.60 -8.66 4.81
CA PHE A 204 -0.55 -8.75 3.80
C PHE A 204 -1.22 -9.09 2.47
N ASN A 205 -1.34 -8.09 1.62
CA ASN A 205 -1.83 -8.27 0.25
C ASN A 205 -0.67 -8.64 -0.66
N VAL A 206 -0.79 -9.76 -1.32
CA VAL A 206 0.17 -10.27 -2.28
C VAL A 206 -0.49 -10.44 -3.64
N PHE A 207 0.29 -10.34 -4.71
CA PHE A 207 -0.22 -10.45 -6.07
C PHE A 207 0.30 -11.70 -6.79
N THR A 208 1.57 -12.07 -6.56
CA THR A 208 2.20 -13.23 -7.20
C THR A 208 2.06 -14.50 -6.36
N ASP A 209 2.15 -15.67 -7.01
CA ASP A 209 2.19 -16.97 -6.30
C ASP A 209 3.44 -17.12 -5.44
N VAL A 210 4.55 -16.52 -5.87
CA VAL A 210 5.81 -16.52 -5.12
C VAL A 210 5.65 -15.78 -3.80
N ASP A 211 5.13 -14.54 -3.84
CA ASP A 211 4.88 -13.77 -2.62
C ASP A 211 3.88 -14.48 -1.71
N TYR A 212 2.82 -15.03 -2.29
CA TYR A 212 1.82 -15.78 -1.54
C TYR A 212 2.43 -16.96 -0.79
N SER A 213 3.27 -17.76 -1.46
CA SER A 213 3.91 -18.91 -0.85
C SER A 213 4.87 -18.51 0.28
N ILE A 214 5.66 -17.43 0.08
CA ILE A 214 6.55 -16.88 1.10
C ILE A 214 5.78 -16.45 2.35
N TYR A 215 4.75 -15.60 2.17
CA TYR A 215 3.97 -15.12 3.30
C TYR A 215 3.18 -16.24 4.00
N LYS A 216 2.67 -17.20 3.23
CA LYS A 216 1.96 -18.36 3.78
C LYS A 216 2.85 -19.21 4.67
N GLU A 217 4.07 -19.53 4.22
CA GLU A 217 5.09 -20.23 5.02
C GLU A 217 5.40 -19.44 6.31
N LEU A 218 5.68 -18.13 6.20
CA LEU A 218 6.06 -17.30 7.35
C LEU A 218 4.94 -17.13 8.38
N ILE A 219 3.70 -16.93 7.94
CA ILE A 219 2.57 -16.65 8.83
C ILE A 219 2.03 -17.93 9.47
N PHE A 220 1.87 -19.01 8.67
CA PHE A 220 1.17 -20.22 9.10
C PHE A 220 2.10 -21.39 9.39
N GLY A 221 3.38 -21.31 9.00
CA GLY A 221 4.33 -22.41 9.06
C GLY A 221 4.13 -23.41 7.90
N ASP A 222 5.07 -24.34 7.76
CA ASP A 222 4.92 -25.47 6.84
C ASP A 222 3.78 -26.39 7.33
N ASN A 223 2.61 -26.31 6.67
CA ASN A 223 1.59 -27.34 6.80
C ASN A 223 1.96 -28.57 5.97
N ASN A 224 3.19 -29.07 6.11
CA ASN A 224 3.62 -30.37 5.62
C ASN A 224 3.72 -31.31 6.84
N GLY A 225 2.57 -31.77 7.27
CA GLY A 225 2.39 -32.84 8.20
C GLY A 225 1.35 -33.81 7.65
#